data_7f6e0369361ece5f3a7c0411959f2fe8
#
_entry.id   7f6e0369361ece5f3a7c0411959f2fe8
#
_cell.length_a   1.000
_cell.length_b   1.000
_cell.length_c   1.000
_cell.angle_alpha   90.00
_cell.angle_beta   90.00
_cell.angle_gamma   90.00
#
_symmetry.space_group_name_H-M   'P 1'
#
loop_
_entity.id
_entity.type
_entity.pdbx_description
1 polymer ?
#
loop_
_entity_poly.entity_id
_entity_poly.type
_entity_poly.pdbx_seq_one_letter_code
_entity_poly.pdbx_strand_id
1 'polypeptide(L)'
;MFFQDFCNVCNDSHIFNNILFACCLVSTIFYWFSLGFKNIKIFSTLAKLTSRFATLSLFGFLLNRWIQFGYFPLSNLYESLLFLSCILLFVYQALESKTQSLLFGCIIVPIVLFITGFAALTLPLEMQKASALVPALQSNWLMMHVSLMMLSYAILIIGSSFAIVYVGAFLELEDYIKMIPVRAAEYEKHMRKTLNLTKSQFLYLGLDVIYNEEEDIVINNRTKFLYLSLIHI
;
A
#
# COMPACT_ATOMS: atom_id res chain seq x y z
N MET A 1 -14.97 -32.44 11.98
CA MET A 1 -14.67 -31.71 13.22
C MET A 1 -14.13 -30.32 12.87
N PHE A 2 -12.96 -30.16 12.23
CA PHE A 2 -12.37 -28.87 11.86
C PHE A 2 -13.28 -28.00 10.96
N PHE A 3 -13.98 -28.58 9.99
CA PHE A 3 -14.90 -27.89 9.08
C PHE A 3 -16.18 -27.41 9.77
N GLN A 4 -16.63 -28.14 10.79
CA GLN A 4 -17.83 -27.83 11.57
C GLN A 4 -17.55 -26.70 12.58
N ASP A 5 -16.35 -26.69 13.16
CA ASP A 5 -15.90 -25.62 14.05
C ASP A 5 -15.66 -24.32 13.26
N PHE A 6 -15.12 -24.41 12.03
CA PHE A 6 -15.00 -23.27 11.12
C PHE A 6 -16.37 -22.70 10.70
N CYS A 7 -17.36 -23.57 10.42
CA CYS A 7 -18.74 -23.15 10.15
C CYS A 7 -19.40 -22.45 11.33
N ASN A 8 -19.15 -22.91 12.57
CA ASN A 8 -19.69 -22.27 13.76
C ASN A 8 -19.05 -20.90 14.03
N VAL A 9 -17.73 -20.78 13.86
CA VAL A 9 -17.02 -19.50 13.95
C VAL A 9 -17.47 -18.51 12.86
N CYS A 10 -17.76 -19.00 11.65
CA CYS A 10 -18.31 -18.16 10.58
C CYS A 10 -19.77 -17.76 10.82
N ASN A 11 -20.52 -18.50 11.65
CA ASN A 11 -21.91 -18.14 11.98
C ASN A 11 -21.98 -16.99 12.98
N ASP A 12 -20.94 -16.81 13.81
CA ASP A 12 -20.76 -15.64 14.67
C ASP A 12 -19.97 -14.57 13.91
N SER A 13 -20.69 -13.77 13.12
CA SER A 13 -20.11 -12.68 12.30
C SER A 13 -19.21 -11.74 13.11
N HIS A 14 -19.46 -11.59 14.40
CA HIS A 14 -18.65 -10.76 15.31
C HIS A 14 -17.26 -11.31 15.57
N ILE A 15 -17.17 -12.61 15.88
CA ILE A 15 -15.88 -13.26 16.16
C ILE A 15 -15.03 -13.22 14.90
N PHE A 16 -15.64 -13.54 13.75
CA PHE A 16 -14.96 -13.49 12.46
C PHE A 16 -14.43 -12.07 12.14
N ASN A 17 -15.26 -11.05 12.31
CA ASN A 17 -14.87 -9.66 12.07
C ASN A 17 -13.70 -9.22 12.93
N ASN A 18 -13.72 -9.58 14.22
CA ASN A 18 -12.64 -9.25 15.14
C ASN A 18 -11.32 -9.95 14.74
N ILE A 19 -11.39 -11.22 14.33
CA ILE A 19 -10.22 -11.97 13.85
C ILE A 19 -9.68 -11.34 12.56
N LEU A 20 -10.55 -11.03 11.60
CA LEU A 20 -10.17 -10.40 10.34
C LEU A 20 -9.51 -9.04 10.58
N PHE A 21 -10.12 -8.22 11.42
CA PHE A 21 -9.57 -6.92 11.80
C PHE A 21 -8.20 -7.05 12.46
N ALA A 22 -8.05 -7.98 13.42
CA ALA A 22 -6.76 -8.25 14.07
C ALA A 22 -5.70 -8.73 13.07
N CYS A 23 -6.04 -9.61 12.13
CA CYS A 23 -5.13 -10.06 11.08
C CYS A 23 -4.68 -8.92 10.16
N CYS A 24 -5.60 -8.04 9.75
CA CYS A 24 -5.30 -6.88 8.93
C CYS A 24 -4.41 -5.87 9.70
N LEU A 25 -4.68 -5.66 11.00
CA LEU A 25 -3.89 -4.79 11.86
C LEU A 25 -2.45 -5.31 12.02
N VAL A 26 -2.30 -6.59 12.35
CA VAL A 26 -0.99 -7.24 12.49
C VAL A 26 -0.23 -7.20 11.17
N SER A 27 -0.89 -7.46 10.05
CA SER A 27 -0.30 -7.37 8.72
C SER A 27 0.19 -5.94 8.41
N THR A 28 -0.62 -4.92 8.71
CA THR A 28 -0.26 -3.51 8.53
C THR A 28 1.00 -3.14 9.32
N ILE A 29 1.05 -3.55 10.59
CA ILE A 29 2.20 -3.32 11.46
C ILE A 29 3.46 -3.97 10.87
N PHE A 30 3.38 -5.23 10.44
CA PHE A 30 4.52 -5.92 9.84
C PHE A 30 4.99 -5.29 8.53
N TYR A 31 4.08 -4.79 7.68
CA TYR A 31 4.45 -4.05 6.48
C TYR A 31 5.21 -2.76 6.82
N TRP A 32 4.75 -1.99 7.79
CA TRP A 32 5.40 -0.74 8.20
C TRP A 32 6.76 -1.00 8.85
N PHE A 33 6.87 -2.03 9.71
CA PHE A 33 8.17 -2.45 10.26
C PHE A 33 9.12 -2.92 9.17
N SER A 34 8.64 -3.61 8.15
CA SER A 34 9.45 -4.05 7.01
C SER A 34 10.00 -2.89 6.17
N LEU A 35 9.29 -1.75 6.10
CA LEU A 35 9.81 -0.52 5.47
C LEU A 35 10.92 0.12 6.32
N GLY A 36 10.74 0.18 7.65
CA GLY A 36 11.71 0.77 8.56
C GLY A 36 12.98 -0.05 8.70
N PHE A 37 12.85 -1.38 8.74
CA PHE A 37 13.97 -2.31 8.96
C PHE A 37 14.25 -3.17 7.72
N LYS A 38 14.76 -2.55 6.66
CA LYS A 38 15.04 -3.21 5.35
C LYS A 38 15.92 -4.47 5.44
N ASN A 39 16.75 -4.59 6.47
CA ASN A 39 17.69 -5.71 6.64
C ASN A 39 17.04 -7.01 7.16
N ILE A 40 15.81 -6.95 7.68
CA ILE A 40 15.16 -8.10 8.33
C ILE A 40 14.04 -8.65 7.44
N LYS A 41 14.38 -9.61 6.58
CA LYS A 41 13.44 -10.27 5.66
C LYS A 41 12.25 -10.98 6.35
N ILE A 42 12.38 -11.30 7.65
CA ILE A 42 11.35 -11.98 8.42
C ILE A 42 10.05 -11.15 8.47
N PHE A 43 10.15 -9.84 8.70
CA PHE A 43 8.96 -8.98 8.77
C PHE A 43 8.18 -8.94 7.44
N SER A 44 8.89 -8.89 6.32
CA SER A 44 8.22 -8.91 5.00
C SER A 44 7.54 -10.24 4.71
N THR A 45 8.15 -11.35 5.13
CA THR A 45 7.55 -12.69 4.97
C THR A 45 6.32 -12.85 5.86
N LEU A 46 6.39 -12.41 7.12
CA LEU A 46 5.26 -12.45 8.05
C LEU A 46 4.11 -11.56 7.56
N ALA A 47 4.40 -10.35 7.08
CA ALA A 47 3.40 -9.44 6.51
C ALA A 47 2.65 -10.10 5.34
N LYS A 48 3.38 -10.70 4.41
CA LYS A 48 2.78 -11.43 3.27
C LYS A 48 1.97 -12.64 3.72
N LEU A 49 2.44 -13.38 4.71
CA LEU A 49 1.75 -14.56 5.21
C LEU A 49 0.44 -14.18 5.91
N THR A 50 0.48 -13.20 6.82
CA THR A 50 -0.71 -12.72 7.55
C THR A 50 -1.74 -12.11 6.61
N SER A 51 -1.32 -11.34 5.59
CA SER A 51 -2.23 -10.79 4.61
C SER A 51 -2.88 -11.85 3.71
N ARG A 52 -2.13 -12.89 3.30
CA ARG A 52 -2.69 -14.03 2.56
C ARG A 52 -3.69 -14.81 3.39
N PHE A 53 -3.37 -15.01 4.66
CA PHE A 53 -4.29 -15.67 5.59
C PHE A 53 -5.59 -14.85 5.76
N ALA A 54 -5.48 -13.52 5.91
CA ALA A 54 -6.65 -12.64 5.95
C ALA A 54 -7.50 -12.74 4.68
N THR A 55 -6.87 -12.78 3.50
CA THR A 55 -7.57 -12.94 2.22
C THR A 55 -8.31 -14.25 2.12
N LEU A 56 -7.63 -15.36 2.45
CA LEU A 56 -8.24 -16.70 2.39
C LEU A 56 -9.39 -16.85 3.39
N SER A 57 -9.25 -16.32 4.60
CA SER A 57 -10.31 -16.36 5.61
C SER A 57 -11.52 -15.52 5.18
N LEU A 58 -11.29 -14.32 4.63
CA LEU A 58 -12.35 -13.45 4.13
C LEU A 58 -13.08 -14.06 2.93
N PHE A 59 -12.34 -14.63 2.00
CA PHE A 59 -12.91 -15.34 0.86
C PHE A 59 -13.73 -16.57 1.31
N GLY A 60 -13.18 -17.35 2.24
CA GLY A 60 -13.90 -18.49 2.83
C GLY A 60 -15.19 -18.09 3.55
N PHE A 61 -15.18 -16.95 4.25
CA PHE A 61 -16.38 -16.40 4.88
C PHE A 61 -17.46 -16.02 3.86
N LEU A 62 -17.08 -15.30 2.80
CA LEU A 62 -18.01 -14.91 1.74
C LEU A 62 -18.59 -16.13 1.01
N LEU A 63 -17.75 -17.14 0.73
CA LEU A 63 -18.21 -18.39 0.14
C LEU A 63 -19.18 -19.15 1.05
N ASN A 64 -18.87 -19.23 2.36
CA ASN A 64 -19.74 -19.89 3.31
C ASN A 64 -21.12 -19.22 3.38
N ARG A 65 -21.14 -17.86 3.41
CA ARG A 65 -22.41 -17.11 3.33
C ARG A 65 -23.18 -17.42 2.06
N TRP A 66 -22.50 -17.44 0.92
CA TRP A 66 -23.14 -17.76 -0.36
C TRP A 66 -23.80 -19.15 -0.36
N ILE A 67 -23.08 -20.16 0.14
CA ILE A 67 -23.59 -21.53 0.20
C ILE A 67 -24.76 -21.67 1.19
N GLN A 68 -24.66 -21.03 2.37
CA GLN A 68 -25.68 -21.14 3.41
C GLN A 68 -26.98 -20.43 3.06
N PHE A 69 -26.90 -19.24 2.47
CA PHE A 69 -28.07 -18.41 2.20
C PHE A 69 -28.58 -18.52 0.76
N GLY A 70 -27.85 -19.17 -0.15
CA GLY A 70 -28.25 -19.41 -1.54
C GLY A 70 -28.25 -18.17 -2.41
N TYR A 71 -27.77 -17.03 -1.92
CA TYR A 71 -27.60 -15.80 -2.72
C TYR A 71 -26.18 -15.26 -2.62
N PHE A 72 -25.76 -14.51 -3.64
CA PHE A 72 -24.43 -13.92 -3.66
C PHE A 72 -24.27 -12.85 -2.57
N PRO A 73 -23.19 -12.80 -1.81
CA PRO A 73 -23.03 -11.94 -0.63
C PRO A 73 -22.77 -10.47 -1.00
N LEU A 74 -23.77 -9.82 -1.54
CA LEU A 74 -23.85 -8.39 -1.89
C LEU A 74 -25.23 -7.81 -1.54
N SER A 75 -25.92 -8.42 -0.57
CA SER A 75 -27.29 -8.04 -0.22
C SER A 75 -27.39 -6.75 0.59
N ASN A 76 -26.35 -6.40 1.33
CA ASN A 76 -26.30 -5.24 2.20
C ASN A 76 -24.92 -4.56 2.16
N LEU A 77 -24.84 -3.38 2.78
CA LEU A 77 -23.61 -2.58 2.82
C LEU A 77 -22.44 -3.34 3.48
N TYR A 78 -22.71 -4.10 4.55
CA TYR A 78 -21.70 -4.90 5.23
C TYR A 78 -21.05 -5.92 4.29
N GLU A 79 -21.86 -6.72 3.59
CA GLU A 79 -21.35 -7.71 2.64
C GLU A 79 -20.59 -7.07 1.48
N SER A 80 -21.08 -5.92 0.99
CA SER A 80 -20.43 -5.17 -0.09
C SER A 80 -19.05 -4.64 0.34
N LEU A 81 -18.90 -4.15 1.56
CA LEU A 81 -17.62 -3.69 2.10
C LEU A 81 -16.63 -4.85 2.28
N LEU A 82 -17.09 -5.99 2.78
CA LEU A 82 -16.26 -7.18 2.89
C LEU A 82 -15.85 -7.71 1.52
N PHE A 83 -16.74 -7.71 0.55
CA PHE A 83 -16.44 -8.12 -0.82
C PHE A 83 -15.43 -7.18 -1.48
N LEU A 84 -15.57 -5.87 -1.32
CA LEU A 84 -14.60 -4.87 -1.76
C LEU A 84 -13.23 -5.09 -1.12
N SER A 85 -13.19 -5.33 0.19
CA SER A 85 -11.97 -5.65 0.94
C SER A 85 -11.28 -6.90 0.40
N CYS A 86 -12.06 -7.93 0.07
CA CYS A 86 -11.57 -9.17 -0.52
C CYS A 86 -10.91 -8.93 -1.88
N ILE A 87 -11.57 -8.17 -2.75
CA ILE A 87 -11.01 -7.82 -4.07
C ILE A 87 -9.75 -6.98 -3.95
N LEU A 88 -9.73 -5.97 -3.05
CA LEU A 88 -8.55 -5.16 -2.79
C LEU A 88 -7.36 -6.02 -2.37
N LEU A 89 -7.58 -6.97 -1.44
CA LEU A 89 -6.55 -7.91 -1.00
C LEU A 89 -6.05 -8.81 -2.14
N PHE A 90 -6.92 -9.32 -2.99
CA PHE A 90 -6.53 -10.14 -4.14
C PHE A 90 -5.72 -9.34 -5.16
N VAL A 91 -6.20 -8.15 -5.53
CA VAL A 91 -5.56 -7.33 -6.58
C VAL A 91 -4.18 -6.86 -6.13
N TYR A 92 -4.03 -6.35 -4.88
CA TYR A 92 -2.72 -5.91 -4.43
C TYR A 92 -1.73 -7.08 -4.30
N GLN A 93 -2.17 -8.26 -3.84
CA GLN A 93 -1.30 -9.45 -3.76
C GLN A 93 -0.84 -9.92 -5.14
N ALA A 94 -1.71 -9.84 -6.15
CA ALA A 94 -1.34 -10.11 -7.53
C ALA A 94 -0.29 -9.11 -8.05
N LEU A 95 -0.45 -7.83 -7.73
CA LEU A 95 0.51 -6.78 -8.08
C LEU A 95 1.84 -6.95 -7.33
N GLU A 96 1.79 -7.18 -6.02
CA GLU A 96 2.97 -7.42 -5.19
C GLU A 96 3.76 -8.64 -5.67
N SER A 97 3.09 -9.72 -6.07
CA SER A 97 3.75 -10.92 -6.57
C SER A 97 4.48 -10.69 -7.90
N LYS A 98 3.97 -9.80 -8.75
CA LYS A 98 4.58 -9.45 -10.04
C LYS A 98 5.71 -8.44 -9.88
N THR A 99 5.51 -7.40 -9.08
CA THR A 99 6.47 -6.29 -8.94
C THR A 99 7.52 -6.54 -7.87
N GLN A 100 7.30 -7.53 -6.99
CA GLN A 100 8.13 -7.81 -5.82
C GLN A 100 8.34 -6.61 -4.87
N SER A 101 7.48 -5.59 -4.97
CA SER A 101 7.55 -4.37 -4.19
C SER A 101 6.62 -4.45 -2.98
N LEU A 102 7.17 -4.24 -1.77
CA LEU A 102 6.43 -4.21 -0.50
C LEU A 102 5.53 -2.97 -0.36
N LEU A 103 5.73 -1.94 -1.19
CA LEU A 103 4.96 -0.70 -1.15
C LEU A 103 3.47 -0.94 -1.35
N PHE A 104 3.09 -1.92 -2.21
CA PHE A 104 1.68 -2.26 -2.44
C PHE A 104 0.99 -2.67 -1.14
N GLY A 105 1.59 -3.57 -0.37
CA GLY A 105 1.05 -3.99 0.92
C GLY A 105 0.99 -2.85 1.94
N CYS A 106 2.06 -2.03 2.02
CA CYS A 106 2.14 -0.92 2.97
C CYS A 106 1.04 0.14 2.79
N ILE A 107 0.53 0.32 1.58
CA ILE A 107 -0.50 1.32 1.25
C ILE A 107 -1.89 0.69 1.30
N ILE A 108 -2.07 -0.49 0.69
CA ILE A 108 -3.40 -1.06 0.51
C ILE A 108 -3.91 -1.79 1.76
N VAL A 109 -3.05 -2.47 2.52
CA VAL A 109 -3.49 -3.19 3.72
C VAL A 109 -4.08 -2.26 4.79
N PRO A 110 -3.51 -1.06 5.08
CA PRO A 110 -4.18 -0.07 5.93
C PRO A 110 -5.55 0.39 5.42
N ILE A 111 -5.72 0.55 4.11
CA ILE A 111 -7.02 0.92 3.52
C ILE A 111 -8.04 -0.18 3.78
N VAL A 112 -7.65 -1.44 3.56
CA VAL A 112 -8.50 -2.60 3.87
C VAL A 112 -8.81 -2.65 5.37
N LEU A 113 -7.84 -2.37 6.24
CA LEU A 113 -8.05 -2.30 7.69
C LEU A 113 -9.12 -1.26 8.05
N PHE A 114 -9.10 -0.07 7.44
CA PHE A 114 -10.13 0.95 7.65
C PHE A 114 -11.50 0.50 7.15
N ILE A 115 -11.60 -0.13 5.98
CA ILE A 115 -12.88 -0.62 5.43
C ILE A 115 -13.45 -1.73 6.31
N THR A 116 -12.64 -2.71 6.69
CA THR A 116 -13.07 -3.82 7.56
C THR A 116 -13.39 -3.35 8.98
N GLY A 117 -12.62 -2.40 9.50
CA GLY A 117 -12.88 -1.76 10.80
C GLY A 117 -14.19 -0.98 10.79
N PHE A 118 -14.46 -0.21 9.74
CA PHE A 118 -15.73 0.46 9.57
C PHE A 118 -16.91 -0.53 9.52
N ALA A 119 -16.77 -1.61 8.75
CA ALA A 119 -17.79 -2.64 8.65
C ALA A 119 -18.04 -3.37 9.98
N ALA A 120 -16.99 -3.59 10.79
CA ALA A 120 -17.08 -4.29 12.06
C ALA A 120 -17.60 -3.42 13.21
N LEU A 121 -17.16 -2.16 13.29
CA LEU A 121 -17.34 -1.31 14.46
C LEU A 121 -18.51 -0.32 14.31
N THR A 122 -18.77 0.15 13.09
CA THR A 122 -19.76 1.23 12.85
C THR A 122 -21.11 0.70 12.43
N LEU A 123 -21.14 -0.42 11.71
CA LEU A 123 -22.43 -0.95 11.24
C LEU A 123 -23.17 -1.70 12.37
N PRO A 124 -24.46 -1.39 12.56
CA PRO A 124 -25.29 -2.06 13.57
C PRO A 124 -25.40 -3.57 13.26
N LEU A 125 -25.59 -4.36 14.34
CA LEU A 125 -25.66 -5.81 14.27
C LEU A 125 -26.73 -6.34 13.30
N GLU A 126 -27.80 -5.58 13.16
CA GLU A 126 -28.90 -5.90 12.23
C GLU A 126 -28.45 -5.88 10.77
N MET A 127 -27.58 -4.95 10.40
CA MET A 127 -27.00 -4.88 9.06
C MET A 127 -25.92 -5.92 8.79
N GLN A 128 -25.34 -6.50 9.84
CA GLN A 128 -24.35 -7.56 9.72
C GLN A 128 -24.99 -8.93 9.50
N LYS A 129 -26.29 -9.05 9.86
CA LYS A 129 -27.08 -10.28 9.62
C LYS A 129 -27.36 -10.40 8.11
N ALA A 130 -27.35 -11.65 7.65
CA ALA A 130 -27.76 -11.94 6.29
C ALA A 130 -29.25 -11.65 6.14
N SER A 131 -29.59 -10.78 5.19
CA SER A 131 -30.97 -10.48 4.81
C SER A 131 -31.26 -11.01 3.42
N ALA A 132 -32.41 -11.64 3.23
CA ALA A 132 -32.81 -12.10 1.91
C ALA A 132 -32.88 -10.91 0.92
N LEU A 133 -32.28 -11.08 -0.25
CA LEU A 133 -32.39 -10.09 -1.33
C LEU A 133 -33.88 -9.90 -1.72
N VAL A 134 -34.28 -8.66 -1.92
CA VAL A 134 -35.57 -8.34 -2.52
C VAL A 134 -35.68 -9.03 -3.88
N PRO A 135 -36.83 -9.64 -4.25
CA PRO A 135 -36.97 -10.41 -5.50
C PRO A 135 -36.50 -9.67 -6.75
N ALA A 136 -36.62 -8.35 -6.78
CA ALA A 136 -36.15 -7.51 -7.87
C ALA A 136 -34.60 -7.51 -8.04
N LEU A 137 -33.85 -7.85 -6.98
CA LEU A 137 -32.39 -7.86 -6.96
C LEU A 137 -31.80 -9.27 -7.13
N GLN A 138 -32.61 -10.29 -7.29
CA GLN A 138 -32.17 -11.70 -7.42
C GLN A 138 -31.75 -12.07 -8.86
N SER A 139 -31.53 -11.09 -9.73
CA SER A 139 -31.09 -11.33 -11.11
C SER A 139 -29.61 -11.66 -11.16
N ASN A 140 -29.24 -12.74 -11.86
CA ASN A 140 -27.85 -13.09 -12.16
C ASN A 140 -27.11 -11.97 -12.91
N TRP A 141 -27.82 -11.20 -13.72
CA TRP A 141 -27.27 -10.04 -14.42
C TRP A 141 -26.82 -8.94 -13.46
N LEU A 142 -27.62 -8.68 -12.43
CA LEU A 142 -27.29 -7.70 -11.42
C LEU A 142 -26.06 -8.11 -10.61
N MET A 143 -25.94 -9.38 -10.23
CA MET A 143 -24.76 -9.90 -9.54
C MET A 143 -23.47 -9.69 -10.35
N MET A 144 -23.49 -10.01 -11.65
CA MET A 144 -22.35 -9.78 -12.53
C MET A 144 -22.00 -8.29 -12.63
N HIS A 145 -23.02 -7.44 -12.81
CA HIS A 145 -22.81 -6.00 -12.91
C HIS A 145 -22.18 -5.41 -11.65
N VAL A 146 -22.73 -5.73 -10.48
CA VAL A 146 -22.23 -5.19 -9.19
C VAL A 146 -20.82 -5.72 -8.87
N SER A 147 -20.54 -7.01 -9.14
CA SER A 147 -19.19 -7.54 -8.88
C SER A 147 -18.13 -6.90 -9.80
N LEU A 148 -18.46 -6.63 -11.07
CA LEU A 148 -17.55 -5.89 -11.96
C LEU A 148 -17.37 -4.43 -11.53
N MET A 149 -18.42 -3.77 -11.03
CA MET A 149 -18.29 -2.43 -10.46
C MET A 149 -17.39 -2.41 -9.23
N MET A 150 -17.54 -3.37 -8.31
CA MET A 150 -16.66 -3.50 -7.14
C MET A 150 -15.20 -3.75 -7.52
N LEU A 151 -14.96 -4.55 -8.55
CA LEU A 151 -13.62 -4.75 -9.10
C LEU A 151 -13.05 -3.43 -9.65
N SER A 152 -13.85 -2.67 -10.39
CA SER A 152 -13.45 -1.35 -10.92
C SER A 152 -13.11 -0.37 -9.79
N TYR A 153 -13.91 -0.32 -8.73
CA TYR A 153 -13.65 0.52 -7.56
C TYR A 153 -12.35 0.11 -6.86
N ALA A 154 -12.09 -1.18 -6.71
CA ALA A 154 -10.84 -1.66 -6.12
C ALA A 154 -9.61 -1.22 -6.95
N ILE A 155 -9.67 -1.34 -8.26
CA ILE A 155 -8.58 -0.91 -9.16
C ILE A 155 -8.39 0.61 -9.09
N LEU A 156 -9.47 1.39 -9.03
CA LEU A 156 -9.41 2.85 -8.89
C LEU A 156 -8.80 3.26 -7.54
N ILE A 157 -9.19 2.62 -6.44
CA ILE A 157 -8.63 2.89 -5.11
C ILE A 157 -7.13 2.59 -5.10
N ILE A 158 -6.71 1.48 -5.68
CA ILE A 158 -5.29 1.13 -5.78
C ILE A 158 -4.56 2.17 -6.63
N GLY A 159 -5.05 2.46 -7.83
CA GLY A 159 -4.43 3.42 -8.76
C GLY A 159 -4.32 4.83 -8.18
N SER A 160 -5.38 5.35 -7.56
CA SER A 160 -5.38 6.68 -6.92
C SER A 160 -4.43 6.75 -5.73
N SER A 161 -4.38 5.70 -4.90
CA SER A 161 -3.46 5.64 -3.76
C SER A 161 -2.00 5.70 -4.21
N PHE A 162 -1.65 4.99 -5.29
CA PHE A 162 -0.30 5.04 -5.86
C PHE A 162 0.00 6.38 -6.53
N ALA A 163 -0.97 6.98 -7.21
CA ALA A 163 -0.79 8.31 -7.80
C ALA A 163 -0.47 9.36 -6.72
N ILE A 164 -1.17 9.34 -5.59
CA ILE A 164 -0.91 10.26 -4.46
C ILE A 164 0.50 10.04 -3.90
N VAL A 165 0.92 8.80 -3.67
CA VAL A 165 2.26 8.50 -3.15
C VAL A 165 3.34 8.91 -4.16
N TYR A 166 3.11 8.66 -5.46
CA TYR A 166 4.03 9.06 -6.52
C TYR A 166 4.21 10.58 -6.59
N VAL A 167 3.10 11.34 -6.55
CA VAL A 167 3.16 12.80 -6.54
C VAL A 167 3.87 13.33 -5.29
N GLY A 168 3.58 12.77 -4.10
CA GLY A 168 4.26 13.15 -2.86
C GLY A 168 5.78 12.91 -2.94
N ALA A 169 6.19 11.73 -3.40
CA ALA A 169 7.60 11.41 -3.58
C ALA A 169 8.29 12.29 -4.63
N PHE A 170 7.57 12.65 -5.71
CA PHE A 170 8.10 13.54 -6.75
C PHE A 170 8.33 14.96 -6.21
N LEU A 171 7.40 15.52 -5.43
CA LEU A 171 7.54 16.84 -4.82
C LEU A 171 8.70 16.89 -3.82
N GLU A 172 8.85 15.87 -2.96
CA GLU A 172 9.99 15.77 -2.05
C GLU A 172 11.33 15.68 -2.82
N LEU A 173 11.36 14.93 -3.93
CA LEU A 173 12.54 14.81 -4.76
C LEU A 173 12.91 16.14 -5.43
N GLU A 174 11.92 16.90 -5.91
CA GLU A 174 12.14 18.23 -6.52
C GLU A 174 12.73 19.22 -5.51
N ASP A 175 12.18 19.26 -4.28
CA ASP A 175 12.71 20.11 -3.21
C ASP A 175 14.11 19.67 -2.77
N TYR A 176 14.37 18.36 -2.74
CA TYR A 176 15.70 17.82 -2.46
C TYR A 176 16.71 18.22 -3.53
N ILE A 177 16.34 18.14 -4.81
CA ILE A 177 17.18 18.54 -5.94
C ILE A 177 17.50 20.04 -5.87
N LYS A 178 16.54 20.89 -5.50
CA LYS A 178 16.77 22.34 -5.31
C LYS A 178 17.74 22.64 -4.15
N MET A 179 17.79 21.81 -3.14
CA MET A 179 18.68 21.97 -1.98
C MET A 179 20.10 21.46 -2.22
N ILE A 180 20.33 20.56 -3.17
CA ILE A 180 21.65 19.97 -3.47
C ILE A 180 22.70 21.06 -3.79
N PRO A 181 22.41 22.04 -4.65
CA PRO A 181 23.39 23.07 -5.00
C PRO A 181 23.80 23.93 -3.81
N VAL A 182 22.84 24.29 -2.96
CA VAL A 182 23.11 25.11 -1.76
C VAL A 182 24.05 24.35 -0.80
N ARG A 183 23.80 23.06 -0.57
CA ARG A 183 24.66 22.22 0.27
C ARG A 183 26.03 21.97 -0.35
N ALA A 184 26.10 21.77 -1.68
CA ALA A 184 27.35 21.59 -2.39
C ALA A 184 28.25 22.84 -2.27
N ALA A 185 27.69 24.03 -2.39
CA ALA A 185 28.39 25.29 -2.22
C ALA A 185 28.92 25.48 -0.78
N GLU A 186 28.13 25.13 0.20
CA GLU A 186 28.51 25.20 1.62
C GLU A 186 29.63 24.20 1.94
N TYR A 187 29.55 22.98 1.37
CA TYR A 187 30.59 21.96 1.51
C TYR A 187 31.90 22.37 0.85
N GLU A 188 31.84 22.93 -0.35
CA GLU A 188 33.01 23.49 -1.04
C GLU A 188 33.69 24.60 -0.24
N LYS A 189 32.90 25.52 0.31
CA LYS A 189 33.38 26.62 1.15
C LYS A 189 34.06 26.09 2.44
N HIS A 190 33.47 25.07 3.06
CA HIS A 190 34.03 24.42 4.24
C HIS A 190 35.33 23.67 3.93
N MET A 191 35.37 22.90 2.86
CA MET A 191 36.55 22.15 2.41
C MET A 191 37.71 23.08 2.06
N ARG A 192 37.47 24.19 1.34
CA ARG A 192 38.49 25.18 1.05
C ARG A 192 39.09 25.78 2.31
N LYS A 193 38.25 26.08 3.28
CA LYS A 193 38.69 26.65 4.57
C LYS A 193 39.53 25.66 5.37
N THR A 194 39.15 24.37 5.36
CA THR A 194 39.82 23.31 6.13
C THR A 194 41.16 22.91 5.49
N LEU A 195 41.24 22.88 4.15
CA LEU A 195 42.40 22.45 3.41
C LEU A 195 43.32 23.62 3.00
N ASN A 196 42.94 24.87 3.33
CA ASN A 196 43.66 26.11 2.98
C ASN A 196 43.95 26.22 1.46
N LEU A 197 43.05 25.67 0.61
CA LEU A 197 43.21 25.62 -0.84
C LEU A 197 42.65 26.87 -1.50
N THR A 198 43.38 27.37 -2.48
CA THR A 198 42.89 28.46 -3.36
C THR A 198 41.88 27.92 -4.36
N LYS A 199 41.01 28.78 -4.88
CA LYS A 199 39.97 28.41 -5.87
C LYS A 199 40.55 27.69 -7.08
N SER A 200 41.71 28.09 -7.55
CA SER A 200 42.43 27.49 -8.68
C SER A 200 42.95 26.07 -8.38
N GLN A 201 43.35 25.79 -7.14
CA GLN A 201 43.81 24.46 -6.73
C GLN A 201 42.65 23.47 -6.59
N PHE A 202 41.47 23.98 -6.16
CA PHE A 202 40.25 23.18 -6.07
C PHE A 202 39.73 22.80 -7.47
N LEU A 203 39.85 23.71 -8.41
CA LEU A 203 39.58 23.52 -9.86
C LEU A 203 40.45 22.41 -10.45
N TYR A 204 41.74 22.44 -10.12
CA TYR A 204 42.73 21.44 -10.61
C TYR A 204 42.48 20.04 -10.12
N LEU A 205 41.88 19.86 -8.94
CA LEU A 205 41.54 18.57 -8.36
C LEU A 205 40.23 17.98 -8.92
N GLY A 206 39.57 18.67 -9.88
CA GLY A 206 38.36 18.18 -10.51
C GLY A 206 37.13 18.13 -9.60
N LEU A 207 37.16 18.87 -8.48
CA LEU A 207 36.08 18.96 -7.50
C LEU A 207 35.12 20.13 -7.80
N ASP A 208 35.03 20.54 -9.09
CA ASP A 208 34.28 21.71 -9.50
C ASP A 208 32.77 21.55 -9.39
N VAL A 209 32.18 22.45 -8.63
CA VAL A 209 30.78 22.87 -8.83
C VAL A 209 30.84 24.11 -9.75
N ILE A 210 30.53 23.94 -11.03
CA ILE A 210 30.55 25.04 -12.00
C ILE A 210 29.33 25.92 -11.74
N TYR A 211 29.56 27.15 -11.22
CA TYR A 211 28.57 28.21 -11.17
C TYR A 211 28.61 28.99 -12.47
N ASN A 212 27.51 29.02 -13.21
CA ASN A 212 27.28 30.06 -14.22
C ASN A 212 26.76 31.32 -13.52
N GLU A 213 27.21 32.50 -13.96
CA GLU A 213 26.87 33.82 -13.39
C GLU A 213 25.38 34.19 -13.49
N GLU A 214 24.56 33.43 -14.18
CA GLU A 214 23.11 33.54 -14.25
C GLU A 214 22.45 32.37 -13.53
N GLU A 215 22.42 32.41 -12.22
CA GLU A 215 21.61 31.62 -11.25
C GLU A 215 21.23 30.15 -11.59
N ASP A 216 21.66 29.60 -12.72
CA ASP A 216 21.38 28.19 -13.11
C ASP A 216 22.64 27.34 -12.96
N ILE A 217 22.51 26.33 -12.05
CA ILE A 217 23.58 25.37 -11.78
C ILE A 217 23.63 24.36 -12.93
N VAL A 218 24.60 24.51 -13.81
CA VAL A 218 24.91 23.50 -14.82
C VAL A 218 25.78 22.40 -14.19
N ILE A 219 25.14 21.33 -13.75
CA ILE A 219 25.83 20.12 -13.31
C ILE A 219 26.50 19.48 -14.55
N ASN A 220 27.83 19.51 -14.58
CA ASN A 220 28.60 18.89 -15.66
C ASN A 220 28.26 17.38 -15.74
N ASN A 221 28.14 16.84 -16.96
CA ASN A 221 27.71 15.45 -17.22
C ASN A 221 28.50 14.38 -16.45
N ARG A 222 29.74 14.64 -16.01
CA ARG A 222 30.52 13.74 -15.17
C ARG A 222 30.01 13.63 -13.73
N THR A 223 29.57 14.73 -13.14
CA THR A 223 28.99 14.75 -11.79
C THR A 223 27.59 14.16 -11.78
N LYS A 224 26.83 14.28 -12.88
CA LYS A 224 25.50 13.66 -13.03
C LYS A 224 25.57 12.13 -12.95
N PHE A 225 26.63 11.50 -13.47
CA PHE A 225 26.84 10.05 -13.35
C PHE A 225 27.20 9.61 -11.93
N LEU A 226 27.98 10.39 -11.19
CA LEU A 226 28.33 10.10 -9.80
C LEU A 226 27.12 10.24 -8.87
N TYR A 227 26.26 11.25 -9.09
CA TYR A 227 25.03 11.43 -8.31
C TYR A 227 23.98 10.34 -8.57
N LEU A 228 23.82 9.92 -9.84
CA LEU A 228 22.91 8.81 -10.18
C LEU A 228 23.36 7.46 -9.62
N SER A 229 24.68 7.24 -9.48
CA SER A 229 25.22 6.01 -8.88
C SER A 229 25.07 5.99 -7.34
N LEU A 230 25.00 7.15 -6.68
CA LEU A 230 24.77 7.28 -5.23
C LEU A 230 23.30 7.11 -4.84
N ILE A 231 22.37 7.38 -5.76
CA ILE A 231 20.90 7.19 -5.53
C ILE A 231 20.51 5.72 -5.72
N HIS A 232 21.32 4.91 -6.38
CA HIS A 232 21.07 3.47 -6.61
C HIS A 232 21.68 2.53 -5.54
N ILE A 233 22.26 3.07 -4.46
CA ILE A 233 22.65 2.33 -3.27
C ILE A 233 21.63 2.57 -2.16
#